data_f5f04caf73e4de6c207a181ce6c9266a
#
_entry.id   f5f04caf73e4de6c207a181ce6c9266a
#
_cell.length_a   1.000
_cell.length_b   1.000
_cell.length_c   1.000
_cell.angle_alpha   90.00
_cell.angle_beta   90.00
_cell.angle_gamma   90.00
#
_symmetry.space_group_name_H-M   'P 1'
#
loop_
_entity.id
_entity.type
_entity.pdbx_description
1 polymer ?
#
loop_
_entity_poly.entity_id
_entity_poly.type
_entity_poly.pdbx_seq_one_letter_code
_entity_poly.pdbx_strand_id
1 'polypeptide(L)' 'MTNYKDMHGMPIILGDTVFYDGHYTVKQNEDGQYYLKSHHKHKTVTPFNEDILLSEEVASELYITSKGRI' A
#
# COMPACT_ATOMS: atom_id res chain seq x y z
N MET A 1 -12.26 -4.26 2.72
CA MET A 1 -12.12 -3.74 1.34
C MET A 1 -11.95 -2.24 1.38
N THR A 2 -10.96 -1.70 0.68
CA THR A 2 -10.78 -0.26 0.58
C THR A 2 -11.69 0.30 -0.51
N ASN A 3 -11.86 1.63 -0.52
CA ASN A 3 -12.59 2.30 -1.58
C ASN A 3 -11.69 2.73 -2.74
N TYR A 4 -10.46 2.23 -2.75
CA TYR A 4 -9.46 2.65 -3.71
C TYR A 4 -9.22 1.58 -4.76
N LYS A 5 -8.82 2.01 -5.95
CA LYS A 5 -8.41 1.14 -7.04
C LYS A 5 -6.99 1.49 -7.46
N ASP A 6 -6.25 0.50 -7.94
CA ASP A 6 -4.90 0.73 -8.41
C ASP A 6 -4.89 1.42 -9.79
N MET A 7 -3.70 1.64 -10.35
CA MET A 7 -3.57 2.32 -11.64
C MET A 7 -4.25 1.56 -12.79
N HIS A 8 -4.51 0.26 -12.60
CA HIS A 8 -5.17 -0.58 -13.59
C HIS A 8 -6.67 -0.74 -13.33
N GLY A 9 -7.19 -0.04 -12.33
CA GLY A 9 -8.60 -0.13 -11.97
C GLY A 9 -8.96 -1.34 -11.13
N MET A 10 -7.98 -2.07 -10.63
CA MET A 10 -8.23 -3.23 -9.77
C MET A 10 -8.51 -2.78 -8.34
N PRO A 11 -9.58 -3.30 -7.71
CA PRO A 11 -9.85 -2.94 -6.31
C PRO A 11 -8.72 -3.36 -5.39
N ILE A 12 -8.33 -2.44 -4.52
CA ILE A 12 -7.30 -2.68 -3.52
C ILE A 12 -7.97 -3.22 -2.27
N ILE A 13 -7.46 -4.34 -1.74
CA ILE A 13 -7.98 -4.92 -0.51
C ILE A 13 -6.86 -5.06 0.51
N LEU A 14 -7.27 -5.24 1.77
CA LEU A 14 -6.33 -5.44 2.86
C LEU A 14 -5.46 -6.66 2.59
N GLY A 15 -4.16 -6.54 2.80
CA GLY A 15 -3.23 -7.65 2.58
C GLY A 15 -2.64 -7.70 1.18
N ASP A 16 -3.13 -6.89 0.25
CA ASP A 16 -2.54 -6.83 -1.10
C ASP A 16 -1.09 -6.37 -1.01
N THR A 17 -0.25 -6.95 -1.86
CA THR A 17 1.10 -6.43 -2.09
C THR A 17 1.04 -5.56 -3.32
N VAL A 18 1.55 -4.34 -3.18
CA VAL A 18 1.53 -3.35 -4.25
C VAL A 18 2.93 -2.84 -4.51
N PHE A 19 3.14 -2.31 -5.70
CA PHE A 19 4.38 -1.64 -6.05
C PHE A 19 4.12 -0.14 -6.23
N TYR A 20 4.81 0.65 -5.41
CA TYR A 20 4.76 2.10 -5.47
C TYR A 20 6.17 2.60 -5.14
N ASP A 21 7.03 2.59 -6.15
CA ASP A 21 8.45 2.90 -6.00
C ASP A 21 9.11 2.01 -4.93
N GLY A 22 8.66 0.76 -4.89
CA GLY A 22 9.06 -0.24 -3.91
C GLY A 22 7.87 -1.12 -3.57
N HIS A 23 8.12 -2.23 -2.87
CA HIS A 23 7.05 -3.14 -2.50
C HIS A 23 6.47 -2.78 -1.13
N TYR A 24 5.15 -2.76 -1.05
CA TYR A 24 4.40 -2.44 0.16
C TYR A 24 3.27 -3.43 0.34
N THR A 25 2.84 -3.60 1.60
CA THR A 25 1.63 -4.37 1.92
C THR A 25 0.56 -3.41 2.42
N VAL A 26 -0.65 -3.59 1.95
CA VAL A 26 -1.79 -2.76 2.36
C VAL A 26 -2.25 -3.22 3.74
N LYS A 27 -2.24 -2.30 4.71
CA LYS A 27 -2.66 -2.56 6.08
C LYS A 27 -3.65 -1.48 6.53
N GLN A 28 -4.27 -1.72 7.68
CA GLN A 28 -5.20 -0.79 8.28
C GLN A 28 -4.75 -0.48 9.71
N ASN A 29 -4.72 0.80 10.07
CA ASN A 29 -4.32 1.21 11.42
C ASN A 29 -5.53 1.22 12.37
N GLU A 30 -5.27 1.60 13.63
CA GLU A 30 -6.31 1.64 14.66
C GLU A 30 -7.41 2.64 14.39
N ASP A 31 -7.12 3.67 13.63
CA ASP A 31 -8.10 4.68 13.26
C ASP A 31 -8.97 4.28 12.06
N GLY A 32 -8.72 3.10 11.51
CA GLY A 32 -9.44 2.62 10.34
C GLY A 32 -8.88 3.10 9.03
N GLN A 33 -7.77 3.83 9.05
CA GLN A 33 -7.13 4.31 7.85
C GLN A 33 -6.25 3.23 7.23
N TYR A 34 -6.25 3.15 5.91
CA TYR A 34 -5.38 2.23 5.19
C TYR A 34 -4.04 2.88 4.91
N TYR A 35 -2.99 2.08 4.98
CA TYR A 35 -1.65 2.56 4.71
C TYR A 35 -0.83 1.46 4.05
N LEU A 36 0.28 1.88 3.43
CA LEU A 36 1.21 0.97 2.77
C LEU A 36 2.40 0.76 3.69
N LYS A 37 2.58 -0.47 4.14
CA LYS A 37 3.70 -0.82 4.99
C LYS A 37 4.86 -1.30 4.14
N SER A 38 6.00 -0.61 4.26
CA SER A 38 7.20 -0.94 3.50
C SER A 38 7.74 -2.31 3.88
N HIS A 39 8.19 -3.06 2.88
CA HIS A 39 8.87 -4.33 3.10
C HIS A 39 10.35 -4.15 3.40
N HIS A 40 10.88 -2.96 3.19
CA HIS A 40 12.30 -2.70 3.42
C HIS A 40 12.57 -2.51 4.89
N LYS A 41 13.47 -3.36 5.42
CA LYS A 41 13.93 -3.25 6.80
C LYS A 41 15.32 -2.65 6.79
N HIS A 42 15.39 -1.35 6.68
CA HIS A 42 16.66 -0.64 6.71
C HIS A 42 16.91 -0.09 8.11
N LYS A 43 18.17 -0.11 8.50
CA LYS A 43 18.59 0.47 9.79
C LYS A 43 18.43 1.98 9.80
N THR A 44 18.46 2.58 8.62
CA THR A 44 18.29 4.01 8.48
C THR A 44 16.93 4.29 7.88
N VAL A 45 16.12 5.03 8.59
CA VAL A 45 14.81 5.45 8.08
C VAL A 45 15.04 6.56 7.08
N THR A 46 14.63 6.33 5.84
CA THR A 46 14.65 7.37 4.82
C THR A 46 13.20 7.64 4.40
N PRO A 47 12.92 8.77 3.73
CA PRO A 47 11.58 9.04 3.24
C PRO A 47 11.01 7.93 2.35
N PHE A 48 11.88 7.18 1.69
CA PHE A 48 11.47 6.08 0.80
C PHE A 48 11.13 4.80 1.54
N ASN A 49 11.47 4.71 2.82
CA ASN A 49 11.26 3.52 3.64
C ASN A 49 10.17 3.70 4.68
N GLU A 50 9.52 4.85 4.70
CA GLU A 50 8.44 5.13 5.64
C GLU A 50 7.12 4.58 5.12
N ASP A 51 6.24 4.23 6.06
CA ASP A 51 4.89 3.83 5.72
C ASP A 51 4.17 5.01 5.07
N ILE A 52 3.37 4.70 4.05
CA ILE A 52 2.69 5.72 3.27
C ILE A 52 1.19 5.58 3.49
N LEU A 53 0.55 6.67 3.88
CA LEU A 53 -0.90 6.67 4.03
C LEU A 53 -1.56 6.51 2.66
N LEU A 54 -2.47 5.54 2.55
CA LEU A 54 -3.14 5.28 1.29
C LEU A 54 -4.15 6.39 1.01
N SER A 55 -4.09 6.94 -0.19
CA SER A 55 -5.01 7.95 -0.66
C SER A 55 -5.37 7.65 -2.10
N GLU A 56 -6.35 8.35 -2.63
CA GLU A 56 -6.76 8.19 -4.01
C GLU A 56 -5.60 8.51 -4.97
N GLU A 57 -4.84 9.54 -4.67
CA GLU A 57 -3.70 9.93 -5.47
C GLU A 57 -2.61 8.85 -5.46
N VAL A 58 -2.27 8.33 -4.29
CA VAL A 58 -1.28 7.26 -4.16
C VAL A 58 -1.78 6.00 -4.87
N ALA A 59 -3.03 5.65 -4.67
CA ALA A 59 -3.62 4.46 -5.28
C ALA A 59 -3.55 4.51 -6.81
N SER A 60 -3.74 5.68 -7.40
CA SER A 60 -3.70 5.83 -8.84
C SER A 60 -2.31 5.68 -9.44
N GLU A 61 -1.27 5.68 -8.62
CA GLU A 61 0.12 5.58 -9.06
C GLU A 61 0.77 4.24 -8.72
N LEU A 62 0.03 3.35 -8.03
CA LEU A 62 0.55 2.04 -7.68
C LEU A 62 -0.16 0.94 -8.46
N TYR A 63 0.41 -0.26 -8.45
CA TYR A 63 -0.28 -1.43 -8.99
C TYR A 63 -0.08 -2.64 -8.08
N ILE A 64 -1.07 -3.52 -8.12
CA ILE A 64 -1.08 -4.73 -7.28
C ILE A 64 -0.18 -5.78 -7.92
N THR A 65 0.79 -6.29 -7.16
CA THR A 65 1.68 -7.36 -7.62
C THR A 65 1.23 -8.72 -7.10
N SER A 66 0.53 -8.74 -5.97
CA SER A 66 0.01 -9.98 -5.39
C SER A 66 -1.24 -9.65 -4.60
N LYS A 67 -2.33 -10.38 -4.85
CA LYS A 67 -3.59 -10.18 -4.15
C LYS A 67 -3.50 -10.70 -2.72
N GLY A 68 -4.04 -9.91 -1.81
CA GLY A 68 -4.14 -10.32 -0.42
C GLY A 68 -5.18 -11.42 -0.24
N ARG A 69 -5.06 -12.13 0.87
CA ARG A 69 -6.07 -13.11 1.29
C ARG A 69 -6.81 -12.57 2.49
N ILE A 70 -8.09 -12.63 2.40
CA ILE A 70 -8.96 -12.24 3.50
C ILE A 70 -9.71 -13.46 3.97
#